data_697d6448c65f717c259cf264ca367418
#
_entry.id   697d6448c65f717c259cf264ca367418
#
_cell.length_a   1.000
_cell.length_b   1.000
_cell.length_c   1.000
_cell.angle_alpha   90.00
_cell.angle_beta   90.00
_cell.angle_gamma   90.00
#
_symmetry.space_group_name_H-M   'P 1'
#
loop_
_entity.id
_entity.type
_entity.pdbx_description
1 polymer ?
#
loop_
_entity_poly.entity_id
_entity_poly.type
_entity_poly.pdbx_seq_one_letter_code
_entity_poly.pdbx_strand_id
1 'polypeptide(L)'
;NTQTPFAYGETLTSQLADYASTYAYGLEKGAAYRKETTNVGSFMPNTFGLYDLHGNVREWCADLWHENYHGAPSNNKAWNKGGNQAWRTLRGGSWANKPSHCRSAHRSGYPEHLLNRAIGFRVAMNL
;
A
#
# COMPACT_ATOMS: atom_id res chain seq x y z
N ASN A 1 -16.17 1.62 -8.39
CA ASN A 1 -15.17 2.64 -8.08
C ASN A 1 -15.41 3.18 -6.67
N THR A 2 -14.47 2.97 -5.75
CA THR A 2 -14.47 3.63 -4.46
C THR A 2 -13.84 5.01 -4.61
N GLN A 3 -14.43 6.03 -4.00
CA GLN A 3 -13.85 7.38 -3.91
C GLN A 3 -13.24 7.64 -2.52
N THR A 4 -13.36 6.65 -1.63
CA THR A 4 -12.84 6.71 -0.26
C THR A 4 -11.34 6.44 -0.20
N PRO A 5 -10.63 6.96 0.82
CA PRO A 5 -9.20 6.72 1.01
C PRO A 5 -8.82 5.25 1.13
N PHE A 6 -9.68 4.43 1.71
CA PHE A 6 -9.47 3.01 1.94
C PHE A 6 -10.61 2.17 1.34
N ALA A 7 -10.35 0.89 1.09
CA ALA A 7 -11.37 -0.05 0.64
C ALA A 7 -12.52 -0.22 1.66
N TYR A 8 -12.27 0.14 2.91
CA TYR A 8 -13.22 0.06 4.03
C TYR A 8 -13.97 1.38 4.29
N GLY A 9 -13.69 2.45 3.55
CA GLY A 9 -14.33 3.75 3.70
C GLY A 9 -13.36 4.89 4.01
N GLU A 10 -13.82 5.86 4.80
CA GLU A 10 -13.10 7.12 5.07
C GLU A 10 -11.98 6.97 6.10
N THR A 11 -12.01 5.91 6.92
CA THR A 11 -11.08 5.71 8.03
C THR A 11 -10.40 4.34 7.95
N LEU A 12 -9.31 4.17 8.71
CA LEU A 12 -8.60 2.91 8.87
C LEU A 12 -8.38 2.65 10.36
N THR A 13 -8.81 1.49 10.84
CA THR A 13 -8.65 1.07 12.24
C THR A 13 -7.71 -0.13 12.36
N SER A 14 -7.15 -0.34 13.55
CA SER A 14 -6.30 -1.50 13.84
C SER A 14 -7.03 -2.86 13.80
N GLN A 15 -8.36 -2.85 13.70
CA GLN A 15 -9.19 -4.04 13.47
C GLN A 15 -9.33 -4.39 11.99
N LEU A 16 -9.05 -3.44 11.09
CA LEU A 16 -9.19 -3.60 9.64
C LEU A 16 -7.85 -3.82 8.94
N ALA A 17 -6.74 -3.37 9.56
CA ALA A 17 -5.43 -3.45 8.95
C ALA A 17 -4.31 -3.37 9.99
N ASP A 18 -3.11 -3.75 9.56
CA ASP A 18 -1.89 -3.62 10.34
C ASP A 18 -1.05 -2.43 9.86
N TYR A 19 -0.98 -1.39 10.69
CA TYR A 19 -0.24 -0.14 10.42
C TYR A 19 0.24 0.47 11.73
N ALA A 20 0.96 1.59 11.70
CA ALA A 20 1.37 2.32 12.90
C ALA A 20 0.15 2.99 13.56
N SER A 21 -0.67 2.17 14.22
CA SER A 21 -2.02 2.49 14.73
C SER A 21 -2.05 3.43 15.94
N THR A 22 -0.90 3.86 16.45
CA THR A 22 -0.83 4.99 17.37
C THR A 22 -1.22 6.33 16.73
N TYR A 23 -1.15 6.40 15.38
CA TYR A 23 -1.58 7.56 14.61
C TYR A 23 -3.03 7.37 14.17
N ALA A 24 -3.84 8.39 14.41
CA ALA A 24 -5.22 8.44 13.95
C ALA A 24 -5.33 8.84 12.47
N TYR A 25 -6.44 8.50 11.84
CA TYR A 25 -6.85 9.03 10.53
C TYR A 25 -8.32 9.50 10.62
N GLY A 26 -8.55 10.76 10.26
CA GLY A 26 -9.87 11.36 10.41
C GLY A 26 -10.29 11.46 11.88
N LEU A 27 -11.47 10.96 12.20
CA LEU A 27 -12.05 11.01 13.54
C LEU A 27 -11.68 9.79 14.41
N GLU A 28 -10.95 8.82 13.86
CA GLU A 28 -10.55 7.63 14.61
C GLU A 28 -9.48 7.95 15.65
N LYS A 29 -9.58 7.26 16.79
CA LYS A 29 -8.57 7.33 17.84
C LYS A 29 -7.43 6.35 17.52
N GLY A 30 -6.22 6.71 17.90
CA GLY A 30 -5.09 5.79 17.86
C GLY A 30 -5.32 4.56 18.73
N ALA A 31 -4.70 3.46 18.37
CA ALA A 31 -4.82 2.16 19.04
C ALA A 31 -3.44 1.57 19.36
N ALA A 32 -3.41 0.42 19.99
CA ALA A 32 -2.18 -0.31 20.27
C ALA A 32 -1.48 -0.71 18.94
N TYR A 33 -0.20 -0.38 18.85
CA TYR A 33 0.64 -0.63 17.68
C TYR A 33 1.33 -1.99 17.79
N ARG A 34 1.20 -2.85 16.80
CA ARG A 34 1.77 -4.23 16.78
C ARG A 34 3.29 -4.26 16.63
N LYS A 35 3.87 -3.32 15.87
CA LYS A 35 5.32 -3.16 15.62
C LYS A 35 5.96 -4.29 14.79
N GLU A 36 5.17 -5.13 14.18
CA GLU A 36 5.60 -6.26 13.36
C GLU A 36 4.53 -6.60 12.31
N THR A 37 4.84 -7.47 11.38
CA THR A 37 3.88 -7.98 10.40
C THR A 37 2.88 -8.94 11.04
N THR A 38 1.71 -9.07 10.45
CA THR A 38 0.71 -10.09 10.76
C THR A 38 0.70 -11.20 9.70
N ASN A 39 0.14 -12.35 10.06
CA ASN A 39 -0.13 -13.39 9.07
C ASN A 39 -1.05 -12.83 7.97
N VAL A 40 -0.76 -13.21 6.72
CA VAL A 40 -1.59 -12.80 5.58
C VAL A 40 -3.02 -13.28 5.77
N GLY A 41 -4.00 -12.44 5.38
CA GLY A 41 -5.42 -12.78 5.50
C GLY A 41 -5.97 -12.69 6.93
N SER A 42 -5.25 -12.07 7.86
CA SER A 42 -5.73 -11.87 9.25
C SER A 42 -6.88 -10.89 9.39
N PHE A 43 -7.09 -10.04 8.39
CA PHE A 43 -8.13 -9.02 8.37
C PHE A 43 -9.18 -9.33 7.31
N MET A 44 -10.29 -8.60 7.33
CA MET A 44 -11.35 -8.76 6.33
C MET A 44 -10.84 -8.38 4.92
N PRO A 45 -11.22 -9.15 3.89
CA PRO A 45 -10.91 -8.77 2.50
C PRO A 45 -11.74 -7.55 2.08
N ASN A 46 -11.31 -6.89 1.02
CA ASN A 46 -12.12 -5.89 0.36
C ASN A 46 -13.25 -6.55 -0.48
N THR A 47 -14.08 -5.74 -1.14
CA THR A 47 -15.19 -6.20 -1.98
C THR A 47 -14.78 -7.06 -3.20
N PHE A 48 -13.48 -7.08 -3.55
CA PHE A 48 -12.91 -7.92 -4.60
C PHE A 48 -12.30 -9.21 -4.06
N GLY A 49 -12.44 -9.49 -2.75
CA GLY A 49 -11.83 -10.66 -2.11
C GLY A 49 -10.32 -10.53 -1.86
N LEU A 50 -9.75 -9.33 -1.96
CA LEU A 50 -8.32 -9.08 -1.76
C LEU A 50 -8.03 -8.70 -0.31
N TYR A 51 -7.08 -9.40 0.30
CA TYR A 51 -6.62 -9.19 1.67
C TYR A 51 -5.42 -8.24 1.73
N ASP A 52 -5.23 -7.59 2.88
CA ASP A 52 -4.03 -6.84 3.26
C ASP A 52 -3.60 -5.74 2.28
N LEU A 53 -4.55 -5.10 1.57
CA LEU A 53 -4.25 -3.99 0.65
C LEU A 53 -3.87 -2.69 1.36
N HIS A 54 -4.07 -2.60 2.68
CA HIS A 54 -3.82 -1.42 3.50
C HIS A 54 -2.98 -1.80 4.72
N GLY A 55 -1.66 -1.68 4.63
CA GLY A 55 -0.76 -2.03 5.72
C GLY A 55 -0.09 -3.39 5.56
N ASN A 56 0.29 -4.03 6.65
CA ASN A 56 1.13 -5.21 6.75
C ASN A 56 2.50 -4.96 6.11
N VAL A 57 2.69 -5.16 4.81
CA VAL A 57 3.90 -4.81 4.08
C VAL A 57 3.57 -3.94 2.86
N ARG A 58 4.46 -3.00 2.52
CA ARG A 58 4.39 -2.32 1.22
C ARG A 58 4.69 -3.33 0.12
N GLU A 59 3.98 -3.25 -0.98
CA GLU A 59 4.12 -4.20 -2.08
C GLU A 59 4.83 -3.57 -3.27
N TRP A 60 5.83 -4.29 -3.81
CA TRP A 60 6.51 -3.92 -5.03
C TRP A 60 5.54 -3.91 -6.21
N CYS A 61 5.56 -2.83 -6.98
CA CYS A 61 4.92 -2.77 -8.30
C CYS A 61 5.98 -2.94 -9.39
N ALA A 62 5.54 -3.42 -10.55
CA ALA A 62 6.39 -3.50 -11.74
C ALA A 62 6.78 -2.12 -12.29
N ASP A 63 6.04 -1.08 -11.91
CA ASP A 63 6.24 0.31 -12.36
C ASP A 63 7.55 0.88 -11.84
N LEU A 64 8.27 1.60 -12.69
CA LEU A 64 9.34 2.49 -12.27
C LEU A 64 8.77 3.61 -11.39
N TRP A 65 9.61 4.20 -10.56
CA TRP A 65 9.20 5.35 -9.78
C TRP A 65 9.13 6.61 -10.64
N HIS A 66 7.98 7.27 -10.61
CA HIS A 66 7.72 8.58 -11.21
C HIS A 66 7.17 9.52 -10.12
N GLU A 67 7.67 10.75 -10.06
CA GLU A 67 7.25 11.70 -9.02
C GLU A 67 5.78 12.11 -9.14
N ASN A 68 5.24 12.12 -10.35
CA ASN A 68 3.85 12.46 -10.64
C ASN A 68 3.29 11.56 -11.74
N TYR A 69 2.05 11.75 -12.13
CA TYR A 69 1.37 10.99 -13.18
C TYR A 69 1.44 11.61 -14.58
N HIS A 70 2.27 12.66 -14.77
CA HIS A 70 2.42 13.25 -16.09
C HIS A 70 3.02 12.24 -17.07
N GLY A 71 2.30 11.96 -18.17
CA GLY A 71 2.69 10.94 -19.14
C GLY A 71 2.43 9.49 -18.72
N ALA A 72 1.66 9.27 -17.64
CA ALA A 72 1.28 7.91 -17.23
C ALA A 72 0.50 7.20 -18.36
N PRO A 73 0.74 5.88 -18.59
CA PRO A 73 -0.01 5.12 -19.57
C PRO A 73 -1.48 5.04 -19.19
N SER A 74 -2.38 5.15 -20.18
CA SER A 74 -3.82 5.03 -19.99
C SER A 74 -4.34 3.58 -20.05
N ASN A 75 -3.44 2.62 -20.16
CA ASN A 75 -3.73 1.19 -20.21
C ASN A 75 -3.25 0.48 -18.94
N ASN A 76 -3.56 -0.80 -18.80
CA ASN A 76 -3.22 -1.62 -17.62
C ASN A 76 -1.77 -2.16 -17.64
N LYS A 77 -0.89 -1.61 -18.49
CA LYS A 77 0.50 -2.03 -18.55
C LYS A 77 1.35 -1.29 -17.52
N ALA A 78 2.35 -1.96 -17.01
CA ALA A 78 3.33 -1.36 -16.11
C ALA A 78 4.03 -0.15 -16.77
N TRP A 79 4.21 0.91 -16.01
CA TRP A 79 4.85 2.15 -16.46
C TRP A 79 6.37 2.07 -16.32
N ASN A 80 7.01 1.49 -17.35
CA ASN A 80 8.44 1.16 -17.37
C ASN A 80 9.30 2.11 -18.21
N LYS A 81 8.79 3.29 -18.60
CA LYS A 81 9.51 4.27 -19.41
C LYS A 81 9.56 5.63 -18.73
N GLY A 82 10.69 6.32 -18.80
CA GLY A 82 10.84 7.70 -18.36
C GLY A 82 10.91 7.93 -16.84
N GLY A 83 10.86 6.88 -16.03
CA GLY A 83 10.99 6.96 -14.58
C GLY A 83 12.42 6.78 -14.08
N ASN A 84 12.60 6.82 -12.77
CA ASN A 84 13.87 6.51 -12.12
C ASN A 84 14.17 5.01 -12.27
N GLN A 85 15.22 4.67 -13.02
CA GLN A 85 15.58 3.30 -13.38
C GLN A 85 16.03 2.44 -12.18
N ALA A 86 16.52 3.06 -11.11
CA ALA A 86 16.99 2.38 -9.92
C ALA A 86 15.88 2.21 -8.85
N TRP A 87 14.69 2.76 -9.08
CA TRP A 87 13.61 2.79 -8.09
C TRP A 87 12.34 2.17 -8.64
N ARG A 88 11.63 1.44 -7.81
CA ARG A 88 10.30 0.90 -8.10
C ARG A 88 9.24 1.57 -7.25
N THR A 89 8.03 1.58 -7.77
CA THR A 89 6.86 2.04 -7.04
C THR A 89 6.46 1.01 -5.99
N LEU A 90 6.14 1.50 -4.79
CA LEU A 90 5.56 0.73 -3.69
C LEU A 90 4.14 1.21 -3.39
N ARG A 91 3.27 0.28 -3.02
CA ARG A 91 1.85 0.53 -2.71
C ARG A 91 1.44 -0.10 -1.38
N GLY A 92 0.27 0.29 -0.87
CA GLY A 92 -0.41 -0.36 0.24
C GLY A 92 -0.03 0.14 1.64
N GLY A 93 1.16 0.72 1.81
CA GLY A 93 1.68 1.01 3.15
C GLY A 93 2.10 -0.26 3.89
N SER A 94 2.50 -0.13 5.15
CA SER A 94 2.98 -1.27 5.97
C SER A 94 2.64 -1.09 7.44
N TRP A 95 2.92 -2.13 8.23
CA TRP A 95 2.82 -2.10 9.68
C TRP A 95 3.56 -0.90 10.32
N ALA A 96 4.64 -0.42 9.70
CA ALA A 96 5.45 0.70 10.20
C ALA A 96 5.01 2.08 9.67
N ASN A 97 3.99 2.14 8.81
CA ASN A 97 3.54 3.39 8.20
C ASN A 97 2.33 3.99 8.93
N LYS A 98 2.24 5.32 8.91
CA LYS A 98 1.02 6.05 9.32
C LYS A 98 -0.14 5.69 8.39
N PRO A 99 -1.40 5.76 8.84
CA PRO A 99 -2.56 5.40 8.03
C PRO A 99 -2.67 6.23 6.74
N SER A 100 -2.20 7.48 6.73
CA SER A 100 -2.15 8.30 5.51
C SER A 100 -1.33 7.68 4.38
N HIS A 101 -0.32 6.85 4.70
CA HIS A 101 0.50 6.12 3.74
C HIS A 101 -0.12 4.78 3.31
N CYS A 102 -1.15 4.33 4.00
CA CYS A 102 -1.90 3.12 3.65
C CYS A 102 -3.11 3.37 2.74
N ARG A 103 -3.37 4.63 2.35
CA ARG A 103 -4.47 4.98 1.44
C ARG A 103 -4.30 4.33 0.07
N SER A 104 -5.41 3.99 -0.58
CA SER A 104 -5.41 3.42 -1.95
C SER A 104 -4.63 4.26 -2.96
N ALA A 105 -4.66 5.58 -2.84
CA ALA A 105 -3.97 6.49 -3.77
C ALA A 105 -2.48 6.71 -3.43
N HIS A 106 -2.01 6.30 -2.24
CA HIS A 106 -0.64 6.57 -1.83
C HIS A 106 0.36 5.74 -2.65
N ARG A 107 1.41 6.40 -3.11
CA ARG A 107 2.58 5.78 -3.76
C ARG A 107 3.84 6.20 -3.03
N SER A 108 4.85 5.37 -3.04
CA SER A 108 6.21 5.74 -2.67
C SER A 108 7.21 5.07 -3.60
N GLY A 109 8.36 5.68 -3.79
CA GLY A 109 9.49 5.08 -4.51
C GLY A 109 10.48 4.46 -3.52
N TYR A 110 11.13 3.38 -3.93
CA TYR A 110 12.19 2.76 -3.15
C TYR A 110 13.23 2.11 -4.08
N PRO A 111 14.55 2.18 -3.74
CA PRO A 111 15.59 1.51 -4.53
C PRO A 111 15.37 -0.01 -4.55
N GLU A 112 15.33 -0.61 -5.75
CA GLU A 112 14.98 -2.02 -5.92
C GLU A 112 16.00 -3.00 -5.33
N HIS A 113 17.25 -2.57 -5.12
CA HIS A 113 18.34 -3.39 -4.56
C HIS A 113 18.39 -3.37 -3.02
N LEU A 114 17.58 -2.53 -2.35
CA LEU A 114 17.60 -2.43 -0.89
C LEU A 114 16.56 -3.33 -0.25
N LEU A 115 17.00 -4.06 0.77
CA LEU A 115 16.11 -4.88 1.60
C LEU A 115 15.45 -4.04 2.68
N ASN A 116 14.18 -4.35 2.98
CA ASN A 116 13.44 -3.69 4.04
C ASN A 116 12.39 -4.64 4.62
N ARG A 117 12.37 -4.80 5.95
CA ARG A 117 11.43 -5.69 6.67
C ARG A 117 9.95 -5.31 6.56
N ALA A 118 9.66 -4.12 6.05
CA ALA A 118 8.30 -3.63 5.84
C ALA A 118 7.90 -3.61 4.36
N ILE A 119 8.66 -4.31 3.50
CA ILE A 119 8.39 -4.43 2.07
C ILE A 119 8.29 -5.91 1.69
N GLY A 120 7.30 -6.23 0.91
CA GLY A 120 7.04 -7.56 0.35
C GLY A 120 6.55 -7.45 -1.09
N PHE A 121 5.85 -8.47 -1.56
CA PHE A 121 5.29 -8.49 -2.90
C PHE A 121 3.99 -9.29 -2.94
N ARG A 122 3.22 -9.04 -3.97
CA ARG A 122 2.02 -9.80 -4.34
C ARG A 122 2.14 -10.22 -5.79
N VAL A 123 1.92 -11.52 -6.06
CA VAL A 123 1.90 -12.03 -7.43
C VAL A 123 0.56 -11.70 -8.08
N ALA A 124 0.60 -11.21 -9.32
CA ALA A 124 -0.57 -11.01 -10.16
C ALA A 124 -0.35 -11.72 -11.50
N MET A 125 -1.41 -12.28 -12.06
CA MET A 125 -1.39 -12.97 -13.35
C MET A 125 -2.60 -12.49 -14.18
N ASN A 126 -2.36 -12.22 -15.46
CA ASN A 126 -3.45 -12.02 -16.42
C ASN A 126 -3.95 -13.40 -16.86
N LEU A 127 -5.25 -13.61 -16.79
CA LEU A 127 -5.93 -14.79 -17.31
C LEU A 127 -6.30 -14.57 -18.77
#